data_db13b35fb98dd544d4c8e7f6dcdadf72
#
_entry.id   db13b35fb98dd544d4c8e7f6dcdadf72
#
_cell.length_a   1.000
_cell.length_b   1.000
_cell.length_c   1.000
_cell.angle_alpha   90.00
_cell.angle_beta   90.00
_cell.angle_gamma   90.00
#
_symmetry.space_group_name_H-M   'P 1'
#
loop_
_entity.id
_entity.type
_entity.pdbx_description
1 polymer ?
#
loop_
_entity_poly.entity_id
_entity_poly.type
_entity_poly.pdbx_seq_one_letter_code
_entity_poly.pdbx_strand_id
1 'polypeptide(L)'
;MALPPLADEAIVLGAVADNWREAVRAAGAALADSGAALPAYADEMIRMIEEHGPYVVIAPGLALAHARPGPEVLHNGLAVVTLQTPVNFGHPHNDPVSVVLGLAVADAEAHLASVADLANVFNDDDAIPALAAATTADEVKRIMGISL
;
A
#
# COMPACT_ATOMS: atom_id res chain seq x y z
N MET A 1 5.00 16.34 -8.62
CA MET A 1 5.17 15.00 -9.22
C MET A 1 3.95 14.17 -8.97
N ALA A 2 3.64 13.29 -9.88
CA ALA A 2 2.46 12.44 -9.75
C ALA A 2 2.81 11.16 -8.98
N LEU A 3 1.83 10.63 -8.24
CA LEU A 3 1.93 9.29 -7.67
C LEU A 3 2.06 8.25 -8.79
N PRO A 4 2.62 7.05 -8.50
CA PRO A 4 2.56 5.96 -9.46
C PRO A 4 1.12 5.68 -9.88
N PRO A 5 0.90 5.08 -11.05
CA PRO A 5 -0.44 4.77 -11.50
C PRO A 5 -1.20 3.91 -10.49
N LEU A 6 -2.46 4.24 -10.27
CA LEU A 6 -3.39 3.50 -9.41
C LEU A 6 -4.57 3.04 -10.27
N ALA A 7 -4.47 1.80 -10.75
CA ALA A 7 -5.52 1.20 -11.55
C ALA A 7 -6.69 0.75 -10.68
N ASP A 8 -7.89 0.67 -11.25
CA ASP A 8 -9.05 0.18 -10.51
C ASP A 8 -8.82 -1.23 -9.95
N GLU A 9 -8.12 -2.09 -10.71
CA GLU A 9 -7.78 -3.45 -10.29
C GLU A 9 -6.87 -3.49 -9.07
N ALA A 10 -6.18 -2.39 -8.77
CA ALA A 10 -5.29 -2.27 -7.62
C ALA A 10 -5.97 -1.64 -6.40
N ILE A 11 -7.27 -1.40 -6.46
CA ILE A 11 -8.06 -0.89 -5.34
C ILE A 11 -8.95 -2.00 -4.82
N VAL A 12 -8.70 -2.44 -3.59
CA VAL A 12 -9.45 -3.53 -2.94
C VAL A 12 -10.04 -2.99 -1.65
N LEU A 13 -11.36 -2.98 -1.56
CA LEU A 13 -12.07 -2.41 -0.41
C LEU A 13 -12.66 -3.53 0.45
N GLY A 14 -12.45 -3.42 1.76
CA GLY A 14 -13.00 -4.38 2.73
C GLY A 14 -12.37 -5.77 2.64
N ALA A 15 -11.08 -5.84 2.35
CA ALA A 15 -10.37 -7.12 2.29
C ALA A 15 -10.37 -7.81 3.66
N VAL A 16 -10.46 -9.14 3.64
CA VAL A 16 -10.40 -9.95 4.85
C VAL A 16 -8.97 -10.48 4.99
N ALA A 17 -8.32 -10.15 6.10
CA ALA A 17 -6.99 -10.63 6.43
C ALA A 17 -6.96 -10.97 7.92
N ASP A 18 -6.45 -12.15 8.26
CA ASP A 18 -6.35 -12.61 9.65
C ASP A 18 -5.08 -12.12 10.35
N ASN A 19 -4.09 -11.70 9.56
CA ASN A 19 -2.80 -11.26 10.07
C ASN A 19 -2.13 -10.34 9.06
N TRP A 20 -0.99 -9.75 9.44
CA TRP A 20 -0.28 -8.80 8.59
C TRP A 20 0.26 -9.42 7.29
N ARG A 21 0.63 -10.70 7.33
CA ARG A 21 1.11 -11.38 6.12
C ARG A 21 0.02 -11.47 5.06
N GLU A 22 -1.19 -11.80 5.46
CA GLU A 22 -2.33 -11.84 4.55
C GLU A 22 -2.66 -10.45 4.01
N ALA A 23 -2.56 -9.42 4.85
CA ALA A 23 -2.79 -8.04 4.42
C ALA A 23 -1.76 -7.60 3.36
N VAL A 24 -0.49 -7.92 3.56
CA VAL A 24 0.56 -7.62 2.59
C VAL A 24 0.37 -8.43 1.30
N ARG A 25 -0.06 -9.68 1.39
CA ARG A 25 -0.37 -10.48 0.20
C ARG A 25 -1.50 -9.87 -0.61
N ALA A 26 -2.51 -9.30 0.05
CA ALA A 26 -3.60 -8.63 -0.65
C ALA A 26 -3.06 -7.43 -1.45
N ALA A 27 -2.15 -6.65 -0.88
CA ALA A 27 -1.52 -5.54 -1.58
C ALA A 27 -0.66 -6.03 -2.75
N GLY A 28 0.10 -7.10 -2.55
CA GLY A 28 0.91 -7.71 -3.61
C GLY A 28 0.06 -8.27 -4.74
N ALA A 29 -1.06 -8.92 -4.41
CA ALA A 29 -2.00 -9.42 -5.41
C ALA A 29 -2.62 -8.28 -6.23
N ALA A 30 -2.96 -7.17 -5.58
CA ALA A 30 -3.50 -6.00 -6.27
C ALA A 30 -2.48 -5.41 -7.26
N LEU A 31 -1.20 -5.34 -6.86
CA LEU A 31 -0.12 -4.89 -7.75
C LEU A 31 0.05 -5.86 -8.93
N ALA A 32 -0.04 -7.16 -8.70
CA ALA A 32 0.07 -8.16 -9.75
C ALA A 32 -1.13 -8.07 -10.72
N ASP A 33 -2.34 -7.92 -10.19
CA ASP A 33 -3.56 -7.81 -11.00
C ASP A 33 -3.54 -6.59 -11.90
N SER A 34 -2.92 -5.50 -11.46
CA SER A 34 -2.79 -4.28 -12.25
C SER A 34 -1.61 -4.32 -13.24
N GLY A 35 -0.80 -5.38 -13.19
CA GLY A 35 0.37 -5.53 -14.08
C GLY A 35 1.63 -4.82 -13.60
N ALA A 36 1.62 -4.23 -12.40
CA ALA A 36 2.78 -3.49 -11.89
C ALA A 36 3.88 -4.41 -11.37
N ALA A 37 3.53 -5.60 -10.89
CA ALA A 37 4.49 -6.53 -10.31
C ALA A 37 4.11 -7.97 -10.61
N LEU A 38 5.08 -8.87 -10.47
CA LEU A 38 4.84 -10.31 -10.48
C LEU A 38 4.25 -10.75 -9.13
N PRO A 39 3.51 -11.86 -9.07
CA PRO A 39 3.01 -12.39 -7.79
C PRO A 39 4.09 -12.61 -6.74
N ALA A 40 5.31 -12.95 -7.14
CA ALA A 40 6.44 -13.16 -6.24
C ALA A 40 6.84 -11.89 -5.46
N TYR A 41 6.41 -10.71 -5.90
CA TYR A 41 6.70 -9.46 -5.19
C TYR A 41 6.07 -9.45 -3.79
N ALA A 42 4.92 -10.07 -3.61
CA ALA A 42 4.29 -10.20 -2.30
C ALA A 42 5.19 -10.95 -1.32
N ASP A 43 5.83 -12.04 -1.76
CA ASP A 43 6.76 -12.79 -0.93
C ASP A 43 7.98 -11.94 -0.55
N GLU A 44 8.47 -11.13 -1.48
CA GLU A 44 9.60 -10.25 -1.24
C GLU A 44 9.25 -9.17 -0.19
N MET A 45 8.08 -8.57 -0.28
CA MET A 45 7.61 -7.61 0.71
C MET A 45 7.49 -8.24 2.10
N ILE A 46 6.93 -9.45 2.17
CA ILE A 46 6.79 -10.17 3.44
C ILE A 46 8.17 -10.47 4.03
N ARG A 47 9.10 -10.95 3.21
CA ARG A 47 10.46 -11.27 3.64
C ARG A 47 11.16 -10.04 4.24
N MET A 48 11.00 -8.88 3.61
CA MET A 48 11.59 -7.63 4.11
C MET A 48 11.04 -7.25 5.49
N ILE A 49 9.74 -7.44 5.70
CA ILE A 49 9.12 -7.14 7.01
C ILE A 49 9.61 -8.16 8.06
N GLU A 50 9.73 -9.43 7.69
CA GLU A 50 10.25 -10.47 8.60
C GLU A 50 11.68 -10.19 9.03
N GLU A 51 12.52 -9.69 8.12
CA GLU A 51 13.92 -9.37 8.42
C GLU A 51 14.10 -8.09 9.22
N HIS A 52 13.31 -7.06 8.93
CA HIS A 52 13.54 -5.70 9.45
C HIS A 52 12.47 -5.21 10.43
N GLY A 53 11.42 -5.99 10.66
CA GLY A 53 10.32 -5.60 11.53
C GLY A 53 9.28 -4.72 10.80
N PRO A 54 8.32 -4.17 11.54
CA PRO A 54 7.17 -3.47 10.94
C PRO A 54 7.47 -2.03 10.50
N TYR A 55 8.62 -1.80 9.88
CA TYR A 55 9.03 -0.47 9.41
C TYR A 55 8.06 0.12 8.38
N VAL A 56 7.25 -0.73 7.75
CA VAL A 56 6.28 -0.30 6.74
C VAL A 56 5.08 0.43 7.33
N VAL A 57 4.85 0.33 8.64
CA VAL A 57 3.74 1.03 9.32
C VAL A 57 4.19 2.45 9.58
N ILE A 58 3.80 3.38 8.71
CA ILE A 58 4.36 4.72 8.64
C ILE A 58 3.52 5.79 9.34
N ALA A 59 2.27 5.46 9.70
CA ALA A 59 1.36 6.36 10.40
C ALA A 59 0.29 5.52 11.11
N PRO A 60 -0.45 6.08 12.08
CA PRO A 60 -1.50 5.34 12.76
C PRO A 60 -2.51 4.76 11.77
N GLY A 61 -2.61 3.44 11.75
CA GLY A 61 -3.55 2.73 10.88
C GLY A 61 -3.11 2.52 9.45
N LEU A 62 -1.90 2.96 9.06
CA LEU A 62 -1.45 2.93 7.67
C LEU A 62 -0.13 2.17 7.51
N ALA A 63 -0.11 1.18 6.64
CA ALA A 63 1.11 0.51 6.21
C ALA A 63 1.38 0.79 4.73
N LEU A 64 2.65 1.02 4.39
CA LEU A 64 3.13 1.15 3.02
C LEU A 64 3.99 -0.08 2.71
N ALA A 65 3.34 -1.11 2.18
CA ALA A 65 4.03 -2.34 1.83
C ALA A 65 4.88 -2.12 0.58
N HIS A 66 6.17 -2.39 0.67
CA HIS A 66 7.09 -2.22 -0.45
C HIS A 66 8.33 -3.08 -0.22
N ALA A 67 9.07 -3.30 -1.28
CA ALA A 67 10.38 -3.93 -1.24
C ALA A 67 11.31 -3.16 -2.16
N ARG A 68 12.58 -3.56 -2.21
CA ARG A 68 13.55 -2.92 -3.08
C ARG A 68 13.20 -3.15 -4.54
N PRO A 69 13.52 -2.20 -5.45
CA PRO A 69 13.39 -2.45 -6.88
C PRO A 69 14.13 -3.74 -7.26
N GLY A 70 13.49 -4.56 -8.07
CA GLY A 70 14.05 -5.84 -8.47
C GLY A 70 13.30 -6.42 -9.66
N PRO A 71 13.66 -7.64 -10.10
CA PRO A 71 13.05 -8.25 -11.29
C PRO A 71 11.55 -8.55 -11.14
N GLU A 72 11.03 -8.55 -9.92
CA GLU A 72 9.61 -8.76 -9.67
C GLU A 72 8.76 -7.53 -10.00
N VAL A 73 9.38 -6.34 -10.14
CA VAL A 73 8.69 -5.11 -10.50
C VAL A 73 8.68 -4.96 -12.01
N LEU A 74 7.49 -4.85 -12.59
CA LEU A 74 7.31 -4.70 -14.04
C LEU A 74 7.15 -3.23 -14.43
N HIS A 75 6.39 -2.47 -13.63
CA HIS A 75 6.13 -1.05 -13.84
C HIS A 75 5.97 -0.37 -12.50
N ASN A 76 6.15 0.94 -12.45
CA ASN A 76 5.76 1.72 -11.28
C ASN A 76 4.25 1.56 -11.08
N GLY A 77 3.82 1.27 -9.86
CA GLY A 77 2.41 1.08 -9.56
C GLY A 77 2.11 1.26 -8.09
N LEU A 78 0.87 1.60 -7.81
CA LEU A 78 0.34 1.79 -6.47
C LEU A 78 -0.89 0.91 -6.31
N ALA A 79 -1.04 0.33 -5.12
CA ALA A 79 -2.25 -0.38 -4.74
C ALA A 79 -2.78 0.21 -3.44
N VAL A 80 -4.09 0.17 -3.26
CA VAL A 80 -4.76 0.59 -2.03
C VAL A 80 -5.67 -0.55 -1.59
N VAL A 81 -5.40 -1.08 -0.41
CA VAL A 81 -6.21 -2.15 0.18
C VAL A 81 -6.74 -1.65 1.52
N THR A 82 -8.07 -1.62 1.67
CA THR A 82 -8.68 -1.38 2.98
C THR A 82 -9.07 -2.70 3.58
N LEU A 83 -8.93 -2.83 4.90
CA LEU A 83 -9.21 -4.07 5.62
C LEU A 83 -10.57 -3.98 6.30
N GLN A 84 -11.36 -5.06 6.21
CA GLN A 84 -12.64 -5.15 6.90
C GLN A 84 -12.45 -5.07 8.41
N THR A 85 -11.41 -5.73 8.91
CA THR A 85 -11.01 -5.67 10.32
C THR A 85 -9.52 -5.30 10.36
N PRO A 86 -9.15 -4.28 11.15
CA PRO A 86 -7.73 -3.90 11.26
C PRO A 86 -6.88 -5.05 11.80
N VAL A 87 -5.62 -5.09 11.38
CA VAL A 87 -4.66 -6.12 11.81
C VAL A 87 -3.42 -5.48 12.45
N ASN A 88 -2.83 -6.20 13.38
CA ASN A 88 -1.59 -5.77 14.01
C ASN A 88 -0.38 -6.21 13.19
N PHE A 89 0.53 -5.27 12.95
CA PHE A 89 1.82 -5.54 12.32
C PHE A 89 2.95 -5.71 13.35
N GLY A 90 2.66 -5.43 14.63
CA GLY A 90 3.66 -5.43 15.69
C GLY A 90 4.31 -4.07 15.90
N HIS A 91 3.75 -3.01 15.36
CA HIS A 91 4.28 -1.67 15.53
C HIS A 91 3.90 -1.13 16.92
N PRO A 92 4.87 -0.53 17.68
CA PRO A 92 4.60 -0.14 19.07
C PRO A 92 3.60 1.00 19.23
N HIS A 93 3.39 1.82 18.19
CA HIS A 93 2.57 3.04 18.32
C HIS A 93 1.46 3.16 17.30
N ASN A 94 1.57 2.52 16.13
CA ASN A 94 0.68 2.78 15.00
C ASN A 94 -0.31 1.66 14.69
N ASP A 95 -0.25 0.54 15.40
CA ASP A 95 -1.22 -0.55 15.26
C ASP A 95 -2.56 -0.16 15.89
N PRO A 96 -3.67 -0.76 15.47
CA PRO A 96 -3.79 -1.66 14.34
C PRO A 96 -3.85 -0.94 13.00
N VAL A 97 -3.55 -1.66 11.92
CA VAL A 97 -3.55 -1.13 10.55
C VAL A 97 -4.86 -1.45 9.86
N SER A 98 -5.49 -0.44 9.27
CA SER A 98 -6.74 -0.57 8.53
C SER A 98 -6.59 -0.31 7.04
N VAL A 99 -5.50 0.34 6.61
CA VAL A 99 -5.21 0.63 5.20
C VAL A 99 -3.80 0.16 4.88
N VAL A 100 -3.68 -0.66 3.85
CA VAL A 100 -2.37 -1.12 3.35
C VAL A 100 -2.21 -0.60 1.93
N LEU A 101 -1.20 0.23 1.72
CA LEU A 101 -0.78 0.64 0.39
C LEU A 101 0.26 -0.34 -0.10
N GLY A 102 0.22 -0.66 -1.39
CA GLY A 102 1.29 -1.41 -2.04
C GLY A 102 2.02 -0.48 -3.00
N LEU A 103 3.34 -0.50 -2.97
CA LEU A 103 4.15 0.34 -3.84
C LEU A 103 5.17 -0.53 -4.56
N ALA A 104 5.12 -0.49 -5.91
CA ALA A 104 6.10 -1.11 -6.77
C ALA A 104 6.77 0.01 -7.57
N VAL A 105 8.09 0.08 -7.53
CA VAL A 105 8.86 1.09 -8.27
C VAL A 105 10.08 0.44 -8.91
N ALA A 106 10.43 0.92 -10.10
CA ALA A 106 11.47 0.30 -10.92
C ALA A 106 12.88 0.72 -10.49
N ASP A 107 13.04 1.85 -9.81
CA ASP A 107 14.35 2.35 -9.39
C ASP A 107 14.26 3.18 -8.11
N ALA A 108 15.43 3.47 -7.51
CA ALA A 108 15.51 4.17 -6.24
C ALA A 108 15.01 5.62 -6.33
N GLU A 109 15.18 6.28 -7.46
CA GLU A 109 14.72 7.66 -7.66
C GLU A 109 13.21 7.72 -7.66
N ALA A 110 12.54 6.81 -8.38
CA ALA A 110 11.09 6.70 -8.37
C ALA A 110 10.55 6.35 -6.98
N HIS A 111 11.28 5.53 -6.23
CA HIS A 111 10.93 5.18 -4.85
C HIS A 111 10.87 6.43 -3.96
N LEU A 112 11.93 7.24 -3.97
CA LEU A 112 12.00 8.45 -3.16
C LEU A 112 10.90 9.45 -3.54
N ALA A 113 10.68 9.64 -4.83
CA ALA A 113 9.64 10.55 -5.33
C ALA A 113 8.24 10.09 -4.90
N SER A 114 7.97 8.79 -4.99
CA SER A 114 6.67 8.22 -4.62
C SER A 114 6.41 8.35 -3.12
N VAL A 115 7.42 8.09 -2.29
CA VAL A 115 7.29 8.23 -0.84
C VAL A 115 7.00 9.69 -0.46
N ALA A 116 7.68 10.64 -1.11
CA ALA A 116 7.45 12.06 -0.87
C ALA A 116 6.02 12.49 -1.25
N ASP A 117 5.52 12.02 -2.40
CA ASP A 117 4.17 12.34 -2.84
C ASP A 117 3.12 11.71 -1.93
N LEU A 118 3.34 10.49 -1.45
CA LEU A 118 2.47 9.85 -0.48
C LEU A 118 2.46 10.60 0.86
N ALA A 119 3.62 11.08 1.30
CA ALA A 119 3.70 11.87 2.53
C ALA A 119 2.82 13.12 2.45
N ASN A 120 2.74 13.76 1.27
CA ASN A 120 1.88 14.91 1.07
C ASN A 120 0.39 14.55 1.22
N VAL A 121 -0.03 13.40 0.72
CA VAL A 121 -1.41 12.92 0.88
C VAL A 121 -1.74 12.73 2.37
N PHE A 122 -0.86 12.04 3.09
CA PHE A 122 -1.10 11.66 4.49
C PHE A 122 -0.70 12.72 5.51
N ASN A 123 -0.26 13.89 5.03
CA ASN A 123 -0.14 15.07 5.87
C ASN A 123 -1.52 15.56 6.34
N ASP A 124 -2.59 15.16 5.67
CA ASP A 124 -3.96 15.40 6.11
C ASP A 124 -4.37 14.27 7.06
N ASP A 125 -4.64 14.60 8.32
CA ASP A 125 -4.99 13.64 9.37
C ASP A 125 -6.28 12.87 9.06
N ASP A 126 -7.14 13.40 8.19
CA ASP A 126 -8.41 12.76 7.84
C ASP A 126 -8.27 11.75 6.69
N ALA A 127 -7.12 11.69 6.02
CA ALA A 127 -6.94 10.84 4.84
C ALA A 127 -7.06 9.35 5.17
N ILE A 128 -6.42 8.88 6.22
CA ILE A 128 -6.45 7.46 6.59
C ILE A 128 -7.85 7.00 7.00
N PRO A 129 -8.56 7.71 7.92
CA PRO A 129 -9.93 7.35 8.22
C PRO A 129 -10.85 7.39 7.00
N ALA A 130 -10.66 8.36 6.11
CA ALA A 130 -11.46 8.49 4.90
C ALA A 130 -11.24 7.29 3.96
N LEU A 131 -9.98 6.86 3.78
CA LEU A 131 -9.68 5.66 2.98
C LEU A 131 -10.31 4.42 3.61
N ALA A 132 -10.18 4.24 4.91
CA ALA A 132 -10.74 3.10 5.61
C ALA A 132 -12.26 3.02 5.47
N ALA A 133 -12.93 4.16 5.33
CA ALA A 133 -14.38 4.25 5.17
C ALA A 133 -14.83 4.29 3.71
N ALA A 134 -13.92 4.34 2.74
CA ALA A 134 -14.26 4.47 1.33
C ALA A 134 -15.03 3.24 0.84
N THR A 135 -16.04 3.47 0.02
CA THR A 135 -16.89 2.41 -0.53
C THR A 135 -16.78 2.27 -2.05
N THR A 136 -16.06 3.18 -2.72
CA THR A 136 -15.86 3.13 -4.16
C THR A 136 -14.41 3.43 -4.53
N ALA A 137 -13.97 2.93 -5.68
CA ALA A 137 -12.64 3.23 -6.22
C ALA A 137 -12.47 4.74 -6.49
N ASP A 138 -13.52 5.42 -6.93
CA ASP A 138 -13.49 6.86 -7.20
C ASP A 138 -13.22 7.66 -5.92
N GLU A 139 -13.81 7.26 -4.81
CA GLU A 139 -13.52 7.90 -3.50
C GLU A 139 -12.05 7.75 -3.13
N VAL A 140 -11.48 6.55 -3.31
CA VAL A 140 -10.08 6.28 -3.03
C VAL A 140 -9.19 7.19 -3.88
N LYS A 141 -9.44 7.25 -5.19
CA LYS A 141 -8.66 8.09 -6.10
C LYS A 141 -8.73 9.55 -5.72
N ARG A 142 -9.91 10.02 -5.33
CA ARG A 142 -10.10 11.41 -4.92
C ARG A 142 -9.30 11.74 -3.66
N ILE A 143 -9.35 10.85 -2.65
CA ILE A 143 -8.59 11.03 -1.41
C ILE A 143 -7.09 11.04 -1.69
N MET A 144 -6.63 10.17 -2.60
CA MET A 144 -5.22 10.09 -2.99
C MET A 144 -4.78 11.24 -3.89
N GLY A 145 -5.70 12.12 -4.30
CA GLY A 145 -5.36 13.25 -5.16
C GLY A 145 -5.15 12.88 -6.62
N ILE A 146 -5.72 11.77 -7.05
CA ILE A 146 -5.61 11.27 -8.42
C ILE A 146 -6.83 11.71 -9.22
N SER A 147 -6.59 12.23 -10.43
CA SER A 147 -7.66 12.64 -11.32
C SER A 147 -8.48 11.43 -11.79
N LEU A 148 -9.79 11.60 -11.84
CA LEU A 148 -10.72 10.57 -12.30
C LEU A 148 -10.83 10.56 -13.83
#